data_01dad4152338af028fc5853c28c4a2a1
#
_entry.id   01dad4152338af028fc5853c28c4a2a1
#
_cell.length_a   1.000
_cell.length_b   1.000
_cell.length_c   1.000
_cell.angle_alpha   90.00
_cell.angle_beta   90.00
_cell.angle_gamma   90.00
#
_symmetry.space_group_name_H-M   'P 1'
#
loop_
_entity.id
_entity.type
_entity.pdbx_description
1 polymer ?
#
loop_
_entity_poly.entity_id
_entity_poly.type
_entity_poly.pdbx_seq_one_letter_code
_entity_poly.pdbx_strand_id
1 'polypeptide(L)'
;MRIDIDALTVEIAGARLVDEVTLGAADGELVGLVGPNGSGKSTLLRCVYRALRPSAGAVRIGGEDLHALTTREGARRLAALPQDAVAEFDFTVAEIVAMGRTPHQGPVARTTDEDRRVCDGALRDVGAAHLAERGFLTLSGGERQRVLIARALAQQPRVLVLDEPTNHLDIAHQLEVLRLVRGSGPTVLAALHDLNLAALHCDALHVIAGGRIVASGTPDDVLTADLLADVFGVRAHRVAHPETGALQLLFDLPPAHPAP
;
A
#
# COMPACT_ATOMS: atom_id res chain seq x y z
N MET A 1 -11.99 7.05 6.16
CA MET A 1 -12.55 7.89 5.05
C MET A 1 -12.39 7.12 3.75
N ARG A 2 -13.48 6.93 3.00
CA ARG A 2 -13.50 6.18 1.74
C ARG A 2 -12.59 6.81 0.69
N ILE A 3 -11.92 5.96 -0.11
CA ILE A 3 -11.24 6.34 -1.35
C ILE A 3 -11.94 5.67 -2.53
N ASP A 4 -12.12 6.42 -3.61
CA ASP A 4 -12.71 5.97 -4.88
C ASP A 4 -11.79 6.35 -6.03
N ILE A 5 -11.57 5.43 -6.93
CA ILE A 5 -10.85 5.60 -8.20
C ILE A 5 -11.87 5.33 -9.30
N ASP A 6 -12.12 6.33 -10.16
CA ASP A 6 -13.17 6.28 -11.18
C ASP A 6 -12.56 6.35 -12.58
N ALA A 7 -12.73 5.29 -13.37
CA ALA A 7 -12.31 5.16 -14.77
C ALA A 7 -10.90 5.72 -15.03
N LEU A 8 -9.95 5.45 -14.13
CA LEU A 8 -8.61 6.02 -14.18
C LEU A 8 -7.81 5.40 -15.32
N THR A 9 -7.28 6.27 -16.18
CA THR A 9 -6.46 5.88 -17.34
C THR A 9 -5.11 6.57 -17.29
N VAL A 10 -4.05 5.81 -17.59
CA VAL A 10 -2.68 6.30 -17.67
C VAL A 10 -2.06 5.87 -18.98
N GLU A 11 -1.66 6.85 -19.77
CA GLU A 11 -0.95 6.66 -21.03
C GLU A 11 0.42 7.33 -20.97
N ILE A 12 1.48 6.59 -21.27
CA ILE A 12 2.87 7.09 -21.29
C ILE A 12 3.50 6.66 -22.62
N ALA A 13 4.01 7.62 -23.36
CA ALA A 13 4.65 7.41 -24.66
C ALA A 13 3.80 6.55 -25.63
N GLY A 14 2.49 6.76 -25.63
CA GLY A 14 1.53 6.04 -26.49
C GLY A 14 1.15 4.64 -25.98
N ALA A 15 1.73 4.17 -24.87
CA ALA A 15 1.35 2.91 -24.25
C ALA A 15 0.35 3.15 -23.11
N ARG A 16 -0.79 2.46 -23.14
CA ARG A 16 -1.80 2.51 -22.09
C ARG A 16 -1.42 1.51 -21.00
N LEU A 17 -0.91 2.03 -19.87
CA LEU A 17 -0.42 1.24 -18.73
C LEU A 17 -1.52 0.92 -17.71
N VAL A 18 -2.53 1.80 -17.62
CA VAL A 18 -3.74 1.64 -16.81
C VAL A 18 -4.90 2.09 -17.68
N ASP A 19 -5.96 1.31 -17.73
CA ASP A 19 -7.05 1.48 -18.70
C ASP A 19 -8.40 1.36 -18.01
N GLU A 20 -9.06 2.51 -17.82
CA GLU A 20 -10.39 2.68 -17.23
C GLU A 20 -10.57 1.95 -15.88
N VAL A 21 -9.54 1.95 -15.04
CA VAL A 21 -9.58 1.29 -13.74
C VAL A 21 -10.56 1.99 -12.81
N THR A 22 -11.52 1.21 -12.31
CA THR A 22 -12.46 1.63 -11.27
C THR A 22 -12.35 0.68 -10.08
N LEU A 23 -12.06 1.23 -8.90
CA LEU A 23 -11.98 0.50 -7.63
C LEU A 23 -12.17 1.45 -6.45
N GLY A 24 -12.40 0.90 -5.26
CA GLY A 24 -12.52 1.71 -4.05
C GLY A 24 -12.16 0.92 -2.80
N ALA A 25 -11.98 1.65 -1.69
CA ALA A 25 -11.87 1.09 -0.36
C ALA A 25 -12.80 1.87 0.59
N ALA A 26 -13.63 1.16 1.35
CA ALA A 26 -14.52 1.76 2.32
C ALA A 26 -13.74 2.27 3.55
N ASP A 27 -14.42 3.03 4.40
CA ASP A 27 -13.78 3.62 5.59
C ASP A 27 -13.21 2.55 6.52
N GLY A 28 -11.92 2.63 6.80
CA GLY A 28 -11.20 1.71 7.69
C GLY A 28 -10.84 0.35 7.09
N GLU A 29 -11.18 0.07 5.85
CA GLU A 29 -10.79 -1.18 5.18
C GLU A 29 -9.32 -1.20 4.79
N LEU A 30 -8.74 -2.40 4.83
CA LEU A 30 -7.48 -2.75 4.17
C LEU A 30 -7.79 -3.46 2.85
N VAL A 31 -7.60 -2.77 1.74
CA VAL A 31 -7.86 -3.28 0.40
C VAL A 31 -6.54 -3.60 -0.31
N GLY A 32 -6.43 -4.84 -0.80
CA GLY A 32 -5.27 -5.30 -1.55
C GLY A 32 -5.43 -5.11 -3.06
N LEU A 33 -4.42 -4.55 -3.70
CA LEU A 33 -4.27 -4.53 -5.15
C LEU A 33 -3.25 -5.61 -5.53
N VAL A 34 -3.71 -6.68 -6.17
CA VAL A 34 -2.87 -7.82 -6.54
C VAL A 34 -2.85 -8.00 -8.06
N GLY A 35 -1.84 -8.65 -8.58
CA GLY A 35 -1.69 -8.89 -10.01
C GLY A 35 -0.24 -9.19 -10.39
N PRO A 36 0.03 -9.75 -11.58
CA PRO A 36 1.37 -10.07 -12.02
C PRO A 36 2.27 -8.83 -12.16
N ASN A 37 3.58 -9.05 -12.31
CA ASN A 37 4.52 -7.96 -12.55
C ASN A 37 4.19 -7.27 -13.88
N GLY A 38 4.30 -5.94 -13.90
CA GLY A 38 3.95 -5.14 -15.08
C GLY A 38 2.45 -4.96 -15.33
N SER A 39 1.56 -5.43 -14.45
CA SER A 39 0.11 -5.30 -14.63
C SER A 39 -0.44 -3.87 -14.47
N GLY A 40 0.37 -2.92 -13.96
CA GLY A 40 -0.03 -1.53 -13.77
C GLY A 40 -0.23 -1.11 -12.30
N LYS A 41 -0.03 -1.98 -11.29
CA LYS A 41 -0.22 -1.68 -9.86
C LYS A 41 0.48 -0.39 -9.41
N SER A 42 1.81 -0.33 -9.53
CA SER A 42 2.58 0.83 -9.08
C SER A 42 2.26 2.09 -9.90
N THR A 43 1.93 1.94 -11.19
CA THR A 43 1.49 3.07 -12.04
C THR A 43 0.17 3.65 -11.53
N LEU A 44 -0.80 2.79 -11.20
CA LEU A 44 -2.06 3.18 -10.59
C LEU A 44 -1.83 3.89 -9.25
N LEU A 45 -1.04 3.28 -8.35
CA LEU A 45 -0.75 3.88 -7.04
C LEU A 45 -0.02 5.22 -7.15
N ARG A 46 0.89 5.39 -8.12
CA ARG A 46 1.56 6.68 -8.40
C ARG A 46 0.56 7.79 -8.75
N CYS A 47 -0.53 7.48 -9.42
CA CYS A 47 -1.62 8.45 -9.64
C CYS A 47 -2.37 8.73 -8.34
N VAL A 48 -2.64 7.71 -7.53
CA VAL A 48 -3.34 7.86 -6.26
C VAL A 48 -2.57 8.76 -5.30
N TYR A 49 -1.25 8.60 -5.16
CA TYR A 49 -0.45 9.48 -4.30
C TYR A 49 0.15 10.70 -5.05
N ARG A 50 -0.37 11.02 -6.25
CA ARG A 50 -0.07 12.23 -7.03
C ARG A 50 1.38 12.37 -7.50
N ALA A 51 2.15 11.28 -7.56
CA ALA A 51 3.46 11.26 -8.21
C ALA A 51 3.33 11.22 -9.75
N LEU A 52 2.20 10.78 -10.26
CA LEU A 52 1.85 10.76 -11.67
C LEU A 52 0.45 11.36 -11.88
N ARG A 53 0.25 12.14 -12.94
CA ARG A 53 -1.06 12.64 -13.30
C ARG A 53 -1.75 11.67 -14.25
N PRO A 54 -2.98 11.24 -13.96
CA PRO A 54 -3.73 10.37 -14.87
C PRO A 54 -4.08 11.12 -16.17
N SER A 55 -4.18 10.38 -17.28
CA SER A 55 -4.62 10.89 -18.58
C SER A 55 -6.13 11.14 -18.61
N ALA A 56 -6.90 10.30 -17.88
CA ALA A 56 -8.35 10.45 -17.69
C ALA A 56 -8.77 9.82 -16.35
N GLY A 57 -10.00 10.07 -15.94
CA GLY A 57 -10.57 9.58 -14.69
C GLY A 57 -10.23 10.47 -13.50
N ALA A 58 -10.61 10.00 -12.30
CA ALA A 58 -10.40 10.76 -11.06
C ALA A 58 -10.09 9.86 -9.87
N VAL A 59 -9.38 10.42 -8.88
CA VAL A 59 -9.20 9.82 -7.54
C VAL A 59 -9.92 10.71 -6.54
N ARG A 60 -10.86 10.16 -5.78
CA ARG A 60 -11.62 10.88 -4.77
C ARG A 60 -11.37 10.34 -3.37
N ILE A 61 -11.24 11.24 -2.41
CA ILE A 61 -11.17 10.91 -0.99
C ILE A 61 -12.32 11.63 -0.29
N GLY A 62 -13.23 10.84 0.31
CA GLY A 62 -14.43 11.39 0.91
C GLY A 62 -15.33 12.16 -0.08
N GLY A 63 -15.32 11.77 -1.35
CA GLY A 63 -16.08 12.38 -2.44
C GLY A 63 -15.41 13.58 -3.13
N GLU A 64 -14.31 14.12 -2.58
CA GLU A 64 -13.57 15.24 -3.17
C GLU A 64 -12.43 14.74 -4.08
N ASP A 65 -12.31 15.35 -5.27
CA ASP A 65 -11.24 15.02 -6.21
C ASP A 65 -9.88 15.42 -5.62
N LEU A 66 -9.03 14.41 -5.38
CA LEU A 66 -7.71 14.59 -4.79
C LEU A 66 -6.80 15.50 -5.65
N HIS A 67 -6.92 15.45 -6.97
CA HIS A 67 -6.11 16.26 -7.88
C HIS A 67 -6.56 17.72 -7.96
N ALA A 68 -7.79 18.05 -7.53
CA ALA A 68 -8.27 19.42 -7.40
C ALA A 68 -7.82 20.09 -6.09
N LEU A 69 -7.41 19.32 -5.08
CA LEU A 69 -6.91 19.85 -3.81
C LEU A 69 -5.51 20.45 -3.95
N THR A 70 -5.20 21.42 -3.12
CA THR A 70 -3.79 21.85 -2.95
C THR A 70 -2.91 20.69 -2.49
N THR A 71 -1.62 20.75 -2.75
CA THR A 71 -0.67 19.72 -2.32
C THR A 71 -0.76 19.48 -0.80
N ARG A 72 -0.90 20.54 -0.03
CA ARG A 72 -1.00 20.48 1.43
C ARG A 72 -2.30 19.83 1.91
N GLU A 73 -3.42 20.17 1.31
CA GLU A 73 -4.72 19.55 1.64
C GLU A 73 -4.74 18.06 1.29
N GLY A 74 -4.24 17.71 0.10
CA GLY A 74 -4.09 16.32 -0.31
C GLY A 74 -3.20 15.54 0.66
N ALA A 75 -2.03 16.11 1.04
CA ALA A 75 -1.09 15.49 1.96
C ALA A 75 -1.64 15.37 3.41
N ARG A 76 -2.63 16.13 3.83
CA ARG A 76 -3.33 15.93 5.10
C ARG A 76 -4.35 14.80 5.06
N ARG A 77 -4.76 14.37 3.88
CA ARG A 77 -5.76 13.30 3.71
C ARG A 77 -5.13 11.96 3.35
N LEU A 78 -4.03 11.99 2.59
CA LEU A 78 -3.38 10.80 2.06
C LEU A 78 -1.89 10.81 2.40
N ALA A 79 -1.42 9.74 3.01
CA ALA A 79 0.00 9.41 3.10
C ALA A 79 0.32 8.24 2.17
N ALA A 80 1.56 8.22 1.68
CA ALA A 80 2.03 7.14 0.83
C ALA A 80 3.38 6.60 1.31
N LEU A 81 3.55 5.29 1.16
CA LEU A 81 4.83 4.60 1.24
C LEU A 81 5.13 4.01 -0.16
N PRO A 82 5.90 4.74 -1.00
CA PRO A 82 6.35 4.24 -2.30
C PRO A 82 7.36 3.09 -2.13
N GLN A 83 7.47 2.25 -3.16
CA GLN A 83 8.39 1.11 -3.19
C GLN A 83 9.87 1.53 -2.98
N ASP A 84 10.29 2.65 -3.58
CA ASP A 84 11.66 3.16 -3.55
C ASP A 84 11.84 4.31 -2.55
N ALA A 85 11.27 4.21 -1.35
CA ALA A 85 11.43 5.23 -0.31
C ALA A 85 12.83 5.15 0.32
N VAL A 86 13.87 5.61 -0.38
CA VAL A 86 15.24 5.66 0.12
C VAL A 86 15.55 7.07 0.65
N ALA A 87 16.04 7.15 1.89
CA ALA A 87 16.70 8.35 2.38
C ALA A 87 18.20 8.23 2.06
N GLU A 88 18.72 9.13 1.20
CA GLU A 88 20.14 9.19 0.84
C GLU A 88 20.99 9.91 1.90
N PHE A 89 20.38 10.52 2.90
CA PHE A 89 21.01 11.32 3.92
C PHE A 89 20.98 10.65 5.28
N ASP A 90 21.97 10.91 6.10
CA ASP A 90 22.12 10.36 7.46
C ASP A 90 21.26 11.12 8.47
N PHE A 91 19.95 10.91 8.39
CA PHE A 91 18.99 11.41 9.37
C PHE A 91 18.80 10.41 10.50
N THR A 92 18.49 10.92 11.70
CA THR A 92 17.99 10.08 12.79
C THR A 92 16.57 9.59 12.49
N VAL A 93 16.16 8.51 13.14
CA VAL A 93 14.80 7.98 13.05
C VAL A 93 13.77 9.07 13.44
N ALA A 94 14.03 9.82 14.52
CA ALA A 94 13.15 10.91 14.95
C ALA A 94 12.98 11.97 13.85
N GLU A 95 14.06 12.36 13.17
CA GLU A 95 14.00 13.32 12.05
C GLU A 95 13.20 12.78 10.87
N ILE A 96 13.40 11.51 10.49
CA ILE A 96 12.62 10.86 9.43
C ILE A 96 11.11 10.89 9.75
N VAL A 97 10.72 10.54 10.97
CA VAL A 97 9.31 10.53 11.37
C VAL A 97 8.75 11.96 11.44
N ALA A 98 9.54 12.93 11.89
CA ALA A 98 9.14 14.33 11.93
C ALA A 98 8.84 14.92 10.54
N MET A 99 9.44 14.40 9.46
CA MET A 99 9.08 14.79 8.08
C MET A 99 7.61 14.52 7.77
N GLY A 100 6.97 13.53 8.42
CA GLY A 100 5.53 13.27 8.31
C GLY A 100 4.66 14.45 8.76
N ARG A 101 5.19 15.35 9.60
CA ARG A 101 4.46 16.53 10.07
C ARG A 101 4.47 17.71 9.10
N THR A 102 5.27 17.65 8.04
CA THR A 102 5.41 18.75 7.04
C THR A 102 4.06 19.34 6.56
N PRO A 103 3.01 18.54 6.26
CA PRO A 103 1.71 19.10 5.81
C PRO A 103 0.98 19.89 6.90
N HIS A 104 1.34 19.71 8.17
CA HIS A 104 0.71 20.40 9.30
C HIS A 104 1.46 21.67 9.71
N GLN A 105 2.71 21.81 9.28
CA GLN A 105 3.56 22.95 9.62
C GLN A 105 3.40 24.11 8.62
N GLY A 106 3.60 25.33 9.09
CA GLY A 106 3.64 26.53 8.22
C GLY A 106 4.98 26.69 7.51
N PRO A 107 5.12 27.67 6.60
CA PRO A 107 6.35 27.87 5.82
C PRO A 107 7.60 28.20 6.65
N VAL A 108 7.43 28.71 7.86
CA VAL A 108 8.50 29.10 8.82
C VAL A 108 8.28 28.41 10.15
N ALA A 109 7.66 27.22 10.15
CA ALA A 109 7.24 26.59 11.38
C ALA A 109 8.41 25.88 12.10
N ARG A 110 8.47 26.08 13.40
CA ARG A 110 9.24 25.22 14.31
C ARG A 110 8.39 23.99 14.66
N THR A 111 9.02 22.86 14.87
CA THR A 111 8.39 21.66 15.44
C THR A 111 7.69 22.02 16.75
N THR A 112 6.39 21.80 16.83
CA THR A 112 5.58 22.07 18.02
C THR A 112 5.66 20.89 19.00
N ASP A 113 5.22 21.09 20.25
CA ASP A 113 5.11 19.99 21.22
C ASP A 113 4.02 18.98 20.80
N GLU A 114 3.02 19.43 20.04
CA GLU A 114 2.05 18.53 19.40
C GLU A 114 2.71 17.65 18.35
N ASP A 115 3.53 18.21 17.46
CA ASP A 115 4.24 17.41 16.45
C ASP A 115 5.14 16.36 17.09
N ARG A 116 5.85 16.71 18.20
CA ARG A 116 6.67 15.75 18.94
C ARG A 116 5.82 14.61 19.51
N ARG A 117 4.69 14.94 20.18
CA ARG A 117 3.78 13.93 20.75
C ARG A 117 3.24 12.99 19.69
N VAL A 118 2.88 13.51 18.50
CA VAL A 118 2.40 12.69 17.37
C VAL A 118 3.51 11.78 16.85
N CYS A 119 4.73 12.29 16.66
CA CYS A 119 5.87 11.49 16.21
C CYS A 119 6.24 10.38 17.21
N ASP A 120 6.29 10.72 18.51
CA ASP A 120 6.57 9.74 19.57
C ASP A 120 5.47 8.68 19.67
N GLY A 121 4.21 9.08 19.44
CA GLY A 121 3.07 8.18 19.33
C GLY A 121 3.27 7.19 18.16
N ALA A 122 3.50 7.72 16.97
CA ALA A 122 3.71 6.91 15.77
C ALA A 122 4.89 5.92 15.92
N LEU A 123 5.99 6.35 16.54
CA LEU A 123 7.13 5.46 16.82
C LEU A 123 6.78 4.35 17.82
N ARG A 124 5.95 4.64 18.82
CA ARG A 124 5.47 3.62 19.75
C ARG A 124 4.54 2.63 19.09
N ASP A 125 3.62 3.11 18.27
CA ASP A 125 2.65 2.27 17.56
C ASP A 125 3.32 1.24 16.65
N VAL A 126 4.48 1.58 16.06
CA VAL A 126 5.28 0.66 15.24
C VAL A 126 6.36 -0.10 16.02
N GLY A 127 6.44 0.06 17.35
CA GLY A 127 7.47 -0.59 18.18
C GLY A 127 8.90 -0.10 17.94
N ALA A 128 9.09 1.11 17.38
CA ALA A 128 10.39 1.68 17.02
C ALA A 128 10.86 2.84 17.91
N ALA A 129 10.19 3.12 19.02
CA ALA A 129 10.54 4.24 19.91
C ALA A 129 11.98 4.19 20.44
N HIS A 130 12.52 2.99 20.69
CA HIS A 130 13.89 2.77 21.17
C HIS A 130 14.96 3.08 20.10
N LEU A 131 14.57 3.30 18.86
CA LEU A 131 15.45 3.61 17.72
C LEU A 131 15.53 5.11 17.43
N ALA A 132 14.80 5.97 18.14
CA ALA A 132 14.59 7.38 17.80
C ALA A 132 15.88 8.15 17.48
N GLU A 133 16.94 7.94 18.25
CA GLU A 133 18.24 8.62 18.11
C GLU A 133 19.21 7.89 17.17
N ARG A 134 18.85 6.72 16.65
CA ARG A 134 19.70 5.98 15.71
C ARG A 134 19.66 6.59 14.31
N GLY A 135 20.80 6.53 13.61
CA GLY A 135 20.88 6.87 12.18
C GLY A 135 20.03 5.90 11.34
N PHE A 136 19.17 6.42 10.48
CA PHE A 136 18.25 5.62 9.67
C PHE A 136 18.98 4.59 8.79
N LEU A 137 20.15 4.95 8.26
CA LEU A 137 20.95 4.06 7.40
C LEU A 137 21.54 2.86 8.14
N THR A 138 21.63 2.91 9.50
CA THR A 138 22.14 1.82 10.33
C THR A 138 21.10 0.76 10.68
N LEU A 139 19.85 0.97 10.31
CA LEU A 139 18.73 0.09 10.63
C LEU A 139 18.70 -1.15 9.71
N SER A 140 18.17 -2.25 10.23
CA SER A 140 17.76 -3.40 9.42
C SER A 140 16.61 -3.06 8.48
N GLY A 141 16.35 -3.89 7.46
CA GLY A 141 15.24 -3.68 6.54
C GLY A 141 13.88 -3.57 7.23
N GLY A 142 13.60 -4.46 8.18
CA GLY A 142 12.34 -4.42 8.95
C GLY A 142 12.23 -3.21 9.87
N GLU A 143 13.33 -2.78 10.51
CA GLU A 143 13.33 -1.55 11.30
C GLU A 143 13.09 -0.32 10.42
N ARG A 144 13.75 -0.23 9.26
CA ARG A 144 13.51 0.86 8.28
C ARG A 144 12.05 0.92 7.85
N GLN A 145 11.47 -0.22 7.51
CA GLN A 145 10.08 -0.29 7.08
C GLN A 145 9.12 0.22 8.17
N ARG A 146 9.30 -0.21 9.42
CA ARG A 146 8.52 0.31 10.56
C ARG A 146 8.65 1.83 10.72
N VAL A 147 9.87 2.37 10.60
CA VAL A 147 10.12 3.82 10.68
C VAL A 147 9.43 4.58 9.54
N LEU A 148 9.45 4.04 8.32
CA LEU A 148 8.76 4.65 7.18
C LEU A 148 7.23 4.63 7.35
N ILE A 149 6.69 3.57 7.94
CA ILE A 149 5.26 3.50 8.32
C ILE A 149 4.96 4.52 9.43
N ALA A 150 5.82 4.63 10.46
CA ALA A 150 5.66 5.66 11.50
C ALA A 150 5.64 7.07 10.90
N ARG A 151 6.51 7.38 9.94
CA ARG A 151 6.49 8.65 9.21
C ARG A 151 5.15 8.88 8.51
N ALA A 152 4.62 7.86 7.84
CA ALA A 152 3.33 7.96 7.17
C ALA A 152 2.18 8.15 8.16
N LEU A 153 2.19 7.45 9.31
CA LEU A 153 1.19 7.60 10.37
C LEU A 153 1.30 8.95 11.10
N ALA A 154 2.53 9.48 11.30
CA ALA A 154 2.76 10.80 11.87
C ALA A 154 2.11 11.92 11.04
N GLN A 155 1.88 11.70 9.76
CA GLN A 155 1.12 12.60 8.89
C GLN A 155 -0.37 12.65 9.27
N GLN A 156 -0.87 11.72 10.11
CA GLN A 156 -2.27 11.56 10.49
C GLN A 156 -3.22 11.50 9.29
N PRO A 157 -2.95 10.63 8.31
CA PRO A 157 -3.74 10.55 7.08
C PRO A 157 -5.11 9.93 7.35
N ARG A 158 -6.04 10.16 6.43
CA ARG A 158 -7.32 9.44 6.36
C ARG A 158 -7.23 8.19 5.48
N VAL A 159 -6.33 8.25 4.50
CA VAL A 159 -6.03 7.15 3.57
C VAL A 159 -4.52 6.91 3.56
N LEU A 160 -4.12 5.66 3.65
CA LEU A 160 -2.73 5.22 3.55
C LEU A 160 -2.56 4.36 2.30
N VAL A 161 -1.62 4.73 1.44
CA VAL A 161 -1.28 3.99 0.22
C VAL A 161 0.08 3.34 0.37
N LEU A 162 0.15 2.03 0.15
CA LEU A 162 1.36 1.25 0.32
C LEU A 162 1.72 0.54 -1.00
N ASP A 163 2.88 0.84 -1.54
CA ASP A 163 3.39 0.18 -2.75
C ASP A 163 4.41 -0.88 -2.34
N GLU A 164 3.97 -2.14 -2.30
CA GLU A 164 4.77 -3.31 -1.94
C GLU A 164 5.45 -3.21 -0.55
N PRO A 165 4.69 -2.96 0.52
CA PRO A 165 5.24 -2.66 1.84
C PRO A 165 5.97 -3.85 2.49
N THR A 166 5.84 -5.05 1.96
CA THR A 166 6.41 -6.30 2.49
C THR A 166 7.63 -6.79 1.72
N ASN A 167 8.04 -6.09 0.66
CA ASN A 167 9.18 -6.50 -0.15
C ASN A 167 10.50 -6.46 0.66
N HIS A 168 11.35 -7.45 0.41
CA HIS A 168 12.67 -7.61 1.04
C HIS A 168 12.63 -7.80 2.57
N LEU A 169 11.46 -8.09 3.14
CA LEU A 169 11.29 -8.43 4.55
C LEU A 169 11.23 -9.94 4.72
N ASP A 170 11.74 -10.44 5.84
CA ASP A 170 11.47 -11.81 6.26
C ASP A 170 10.00 -12.00 6.66
N ILE A 171 9.57 -13.26 6.75
CA ILE A 171 8.16 -13.63 6.98
C ILE A 171 7.59 -12.98 8.25
N ALA A 172 8.37 -12.97 9.34
CA ALA A 172 7.91 -12.41 10.61
C ALA A 172 7.62 -10.91 10.48
N HIS A 173 8.53 -10.15 9.85
CA HIS A 173 8.36 -8.72 9.62
C HIS A 173 7.25 -8.41 8.62
N GLN A 174 7.01 -9.25 7.59
CA GLN A 174 5.89 -9.10 6.67
C GLN A 174 4.54 -9.15 7.41
N LEU A 175 4.38 -10.17 8.27
CA LEU A 175 3.17 -10.33 9.09
C LEU A 175 2.98 -9.18 10.08
N GLU A 176 4.06 -8.74 10.73
CA GLU A 176 4.02 -7.59 11.65
C GLU A 176 3.57 -6.31 10.96
N VAL A 177 4.15 -5.99 9.79
CA VAL A 177 3.83 -4.79 9.00
C VAL A 177 2.35 -4.77 8.63
N LEU A 178 1.81 -5.87 8.08
CA LEU A 178 0.41 -5.91 7.67
C LEU A 178 -0.56 -5.85 8.86
N ARG A 179 -0.22 -6.50 9.98
CA ARG A 179 -0.99 -6.40 11.23
C ARG A 179 -1.02 -4.96 11.76
N LEU A 180 0.12 -4.29 11.78
CA LEU A 180 0.26 -2.90 12.22
C LEU A 180 -0.57 -1.96 11.34
N VAL A 181 -0.46 -2.11 10.03
CA VAL A 181 -1.20 -1.29 9.07
C VAL A 181 -2.70 -1.48 9.22
N ARG A 182 -3.18 -2.73 9.36
CA ARG A 182 -4.60 -3.04 9.61
C ARG A 182 -5.12 -2.41 10.90
N GLY A 183 -4.31 -2.35 11.95
CA GLY A 183 -4.67 -1.74 13.25
C GLY A 183 -4.51 -0.23 13.32
N SER A 184 -3.99 0.44 12.29
CA SER A 184 -3.57 1.84 12.38
C SER A 184 -4.70 2.88 12.23
N GLY A 185 -5.90 2.47 11.79
CA GLY A 185 -7.09 3.32 11.72
C GLY A 185 -7.42 3.98 10.39
N PRO A 186 -6.49 4.43 9.53
CA PRO A 186 -6.78 4.91 8.17
C PRO A 186 -7.36 3.82 7.27
N THR A 187 -8.06 4.22 6.21
CA THR A 187 -8.35 3.33 5.07
C THR A 187 -7.06 3.04 4.33
N VAL A 188 -6.81 1.78 3.98
CA VAL A 188 -5.54 1.35 3.38
C VAL A 188 -5.77 0.77 2.00
N LEU A 189 -4.99 1.24 1.02
CA LEU A 189 -4.85 0.63 -0.30
C LEU A 189 -3.41 0.15 -0.46
N ALA A 190 -3.20 -1.16 -0.53
CA ALA A 190 -1.87 -1.75 -0.59
C ALA A 190 -1.66 -2.61 -1.85
N ALA A 191 -0.62 -2.34 -2.64
CA ALA A 191 -0.16 -3.31 -3.63
C ALA A 191 0.60 -4.43 -2.92
N LEU A 192 0.17 -5.67 -3.15
CA LEU A 192 0.76 -6.85 -2.54
C LEU A 192 1.15 -7.88 -3.62
N HIS A 193 2.28 -8.55 -3.40
CA HIS A 193 2.74 -9.64 -4.28
C HIS A 193 2.33 -11.02 -3.75
N ASP A 194 2.37 -11.20 -2.44
CA ASP A 194 2.02 -12.47 -1.81
C ASP A 194 0.51 -12.58 -1.64
N LEU A 195 -0.08 -13.54 -2.37
CA LEU A 195 -1.52 -13.78 -2.35
C LEU A 195 -2.00 -14.38 -1.03
N ASN A 196 -1.15 -15.14 -0.32
CA ASN A 196 -1.50 -15.66 1.01
C ASN A 196 -1.53 -14.54 2.05
N LEU A 197 -0.58 -13.61 1.98
CA LEU A 197 -0.61 -12.41 2.82
C LEU A 197 -1.82 -11.52 2.52
N ALA A 198 -2.15 -11.36 1.23
CA ALA A 198 -3.33 -10.62 0.80
C ALA A 198 -4.62 -11.29 1.30
N ALA A 199 -4.74 -12.61 1.17
CA ALA A 199 -5.88 -13.37 1.66
C ALA A 199 -6.05 -13.29 3.18
N LEU A 200 -4.94 -13.29 3.92
CA LEU A 200 -4.95 -13.27 5.39
C LEU A 200 -5.31 -11.90 5.97
N HIS A 201 -4.90 -10.81 5.31
CA HIS A 201 -4.94 -9.48 5.92
C HIS A 201 -5.94 -8.52 5.28
N CYS A 202 -6.27 -8.67 4.00
CA CYS A 202 -7.15 -7.74 3.30
C CYS A 202 -8.63 -8.07 3.50
N ASP A 203 -9.46 -7.03 3.62
CA ASP A 203 -10.91 -7.15 3.68
C ASP A 203 -11.50 -7.35 2.27
N ALA A 204 -10.87 -6.73 1.27
CA ALA A 204 -11.21 -6.92 -0.15
C ALA A 204 -9.95 -6.90 -1.02
N LEU A 205 -10.06 -7.52 -2.19
CA LEU A 205 -9.01 -7.57 -3.21
C LEU A 205 -9.51 -7.02 -4.54
N HIS A 206 -8.64 -6.29 -5.22
CA HIS A 206 -8.78 -5.98 -6.64
C HIS A 206 -7.63 -6.62 -7.41
N VAL A 207 -7.96 -7.41 -8.42
CA VAL A 207 -6.97 -8.04 -9.30
C VAL A 207 -6.81 -7.21 -10.55
N ILE A 208 -5.58 -6.75 -10.79
CA ILE A 208 -5.25 -5.99 -11.99
C ILE A 208 -4.40 -6.84 -12.94
N ALA A 209 -4.81 -6.94 -14.20
CA ALA A 209 -4.08 -7.62 -15.25
C ALA A 209 -4.19 -6.80 -16.54
N GLY A 210 -3.07 -6.62 -17.26
CA GLY A 210 -3.04 -5.85 -18.50
C GLY A 210 -3.58 -4.41 -18.35
N GLY A 211 -3.36 -3.77 -17.21
CA GLY A 211 -3.83 -2.41 -16.94
C GLY A 211 -5.30 -2.29 -16.56
N ARG A 212 -6.07 -3.39 -16.43
CA ARG A 212 -7.51 -3.39 -16.12
C ARG A 212 -7.82 -4.20 -14.87
N ILE A 213 -8.87 -3.83 -14.14
CA ILE A 213 -9.39 -4.68 -13.06
C ILE A 213 -10.16 -5.84 -13.68
N VAL A 214 -9.72 -7.06 -13.36
CA VAL A 214 -10.32 -8.30 -13.87
C VAL A 214 -11.18 -9.01 -12.84
N ALA A 215 -10.97 -8.75 -11.55
CA ALA A 215 -11.82 -9.25 -10.46
C ALA A 215 -11.77 -8.32 -9.25
N SER A 216 -12.85 -8.26 -8.47
CA SER A 216 -12.98 -7.50 -7.24
C SER A 216 -13.93 -8.22 -6.29
N GLY A 217 -13.60 -8.25 -5.00
CA GLY A 217 -14.43 -8.88 -3.96
C GLY A 217 -13.64 -9.27 -2.75
N THR A 218 -14.21 -10.14 -1.91
CA THR A 218 -13.46 -10.71 -0.78
C THR A 218 -12.33 -11.62 -1.28
N PRO A 219 -11.29 -11.89 -0.48
CA PRO A 219 -10.26 -12.84 -0.88
C PRO A 219 -10.81 -14.20 -1.32
N ASP A 220 -11.84 -14.70 -0.63
CA ASP A 220 -12.50 -15.96 -0.98
C ASP A 220 -13.22 -15.96 -2.32
N ASP A 221 -13.84 -14.84 -2.68
CA ASP A 221 -14.55 -14.68 -3.96
C ASP A 221 -13.58 -14.53 -5.14
N VAL A 222 -12.46 -13.85 -4.91
CA VAL A 222 -11.52 -13.43 -5.95
C VAL A 222 -10.47 -14.49 -6.24
N LEU A 223 -9.87 -15.10 -5.20
CA LEU A 223 -8.74 -16.02 -5.36
C LEU A 223 -9.22 -17.44 -5.73
N THR A 224 -9.91 -17.57 -6.86
CA THR A 224 -10.38 -18.85 -7.41
C THR A 224 -9.28 -19.56 -8.19
N ALA A 225 -9.36 -20.89 -8.32
CA ALA A 225 -8.40 -21.68 -9.08
C ALA A 225 -8.30 -21.22 -10.55
N ASP A 226 -9.44 -20.91 -11.17
CA ASP A 226 -9.52 -20.46 -12.56
C ASP A 226 -8.84 -19.08 -12.73
N LEU A 227 -9.16 -18.10 -11.87
CA LEU A 227 -8.52 -16.79 -11.94
C LEU A 227 -7.00 -16.88 -11.71
N LEU A 228 -6.56 -17.73 -10.79
CA LEU A 228 -5.13 -17.92 -10.52
C LEU A 228 -4.40 -18.57 -11.70
N ALA A 229 -5.05 -19.50 -12.41
CA ALA A 229 -4.50 -20.06 -13.63
C ALA A 229 -4.44 -19.03 -14.76
N ASP A 230 -5.52 -18.28 -14.98
CA ASP A 230 -5.64 -17.35 -16.11
C ASP A 230 -4.75 -16.12 -15.95
N VAL A 231 -4.68 -15.55 -14.74
CA VAL A 231 -4.00 -14.28 -14.48
C VAL A 231 -2.55 -14.47 -14.03
N PHE A 232 -2.29 -15.47 -13.18
CA PHE A 232 -0.96 -15.69 -12.59
C PHE A 232 -0.22 -16.87 -13.21
N GLY A 233 -0.88 -17.68 -14.04
CA GLY A 233 -0.27 -18.82 -14.71
C GLY A 233 0.10 -19.96 -13.75
N VAL A 234 -0.55 -20.08 -12.62
CA VAL A 234 -0.27 -21.09 -11.59
C VAL A 234 -1.50 -21.95 -11.33
N ARG A 235 -1.29 -23.23 -11.02
CA ARG A 235 -2.33 -24.07 -10.42
C ARG A 235 -2.33 -23.80 -8.91
N ALA A 236 -3.49 -23.54 -8.34
CA ALA A 236 -3.62 -23.32 -6.91
C ALA A 236 -4.69 -24.20 -6.31
N HIS A 237 -4.39 -24.78 -5.15
CA HIS A 237 -5.34 -25.49 -4.31
C HIS A 237 -5.70 -24.61 -3.11
N ARG A 238 -6.99 -24.40 -2.92
CA ARG A 238 -7.52 -23.62 -1.80
C ARG A 238 -7.72 -24.54 -0.60
N VAL A 239 -7.10 -24.18 0.51
CA VAL A 239 -7.23 -24.91 1.78
C VAL A 239 -7.56 -23.93 2.91
N ALA A 240 -8.21 -24.41 3.96
CA ALA A 240 -8.42 -23.61 5.16
C ALA A 240 -7.23 -23.79 6.11
N HIS A 241 -6.74 -22.70 6.68
CA HIS A 241 -5.72 -22.76 7.72
C HIS A 241 -6.28 -23.53 8.93
N PRO A 242 -5.56 -24.56 9.46
CA PRO A 242 -6.11 -25.51 10.43
C PRO A 242 -6.57 -24.87 11.75
N GLU A 243 -5.94 -23.76 12.15
CA GLU A 243 -6.27 -23.08 13.41
C GLU A 243 -7.23 -21.90 13.23
N THR A 244 -7.07 -21.12 12.14
CA THR A 244 -7.80 -19.86 11.95
C THR A 244 -8.96 -19.96 10.96
N GLY A 245 -9.01 -21.01 10.14
CA GLY A 245 -9.96 -21.16 9.05
C GLY A 245 -9.71 -20.24 7.86
N ALA A 246 -8.70 -19.36 7.91
CA ALA A 246 -8.39 -18.41 6.85
C ALA A 246 -7.97 -19.13 5.56
N LEU A 247 -8.30 -18.54 4.41
CA LEU A 247 -7.91 -19.05 3.10
C LEU A 247 -6.39 -19.11 2.98
N GLN A 248 -5.90 -20.27 2.54
CA GLN A 248 -4.51 -20.50 2.17
C GLN A 248 -4.45 -21.09 0.77
N LEU A 249 -3.46 -20.68 -0.01
CA LEU A 249 -3.22 -21.13 -1.37
C LEU A 249 -1.95 -21.99 -1.40
N LEU A 250 -2.08 -23.21 -1.87
CA LEU A 250 -0.95 -24.08 -2.20
C LEU A 250 -0.74 -24.05 -3.71
N PHE A 251 0.45 -23.67 -4.14
CA PHE A 251 0.75 -23.44 -5.54
C PHE A 251 1.53 -24.59 -6.17
N ASP A 252 1.11 -24.96 -7.39
CA ASP A 252 1.81 -25.87 -8.27
C ASP A 252 2.04 -25.23 -9.63
N LEU A 253 3.08 -25.65 -10.32
CA LEU A 253 3.21 -25.32 -11.75
C LEU A 253 2.17 -26.13 -12.56
N PRO A 254 1.53 -25.53 -13.57
CA PRO A 254 0.71 -26.29 -14.50
C PRO A 254 1.60 -27.38 -15.17
N PRO A 255 1.02 -28.56 -15.50
CA PRO A 255 1.77 -29.58 -16.19
C PRO A 255 2.40 -29.00 -17.46
N ALA A 256 3.68 -29.28 -17.68
CA ALA A 256 4.36 -28.86 -18.90
C ALA A 256 3.52 -29.30 -20.11
N HIS A 257 3.13 -28.38 -20.98
CA HIS A 257 2.54 -28.76 -22.25
C HIS A 257 3.52 -29.71 -22.95
N PRO A 258 3.09 -30.89 -23.42
CA PRO A 258 3.96 -31.67 -24.27
C PRO A 258 4.35 -30.77 -25.45
N ALA A 259 5.65 -30.67 -25.70
CA ALA A 259 6.17 -29.93 -26.84
C ALA A 259 5.52 -30.48 -28.12
N PRO A 260 5.14 -29.62 -29.07
CA PRO A 260 4.53 -30.03 -30.35
C PRO A 260 5.45 -30.93 -31.18
#